data_4fc7514052ca6cbf2e0d9e61f50be5aa
#
_entry.id   4fc7514052ca6cbf2e0d9e61f50be5aa
#
_cell.length_a   1.000
_cell.length_b   1.000
_cell.length_c   1.000
_cell.angle_alpha   90.00
_cell.angle_beta   90.00
_cell.angle_gamma   90.00
#
_symmetry.space_group_name_H-M   'P 1'
#
loop_
_entity.id
_entity.type
_entity.pdbx_description
1 polymer ?
#
loop_
_entity_poly.entity_id
_entity_poly.type
_entity_poly.pdbx_seq_one_letter_code
_entity_poly.pdbx_strand_id
1 'polypeptide(L)'
;MKFKNIIPTIILLISASLQAQEPNDTISYSVNARINAGSGAYAPFLSTANQFDRYSFAPNSLSLWGTIHKEIKKARSLDYGFGVELDGNIAKNEKRFFPAELYAQGKIYFMNLNVGSKREVFGNQDAELSSGGMLWSQNSRPMPKISIETNGYIDVPYTKGYLAVKGGLSHGWFNDNIGIENLLLHYKYAYIKVGGSFPVNINYGIQHVAQWGGVSSQYGSMPVTWDNYYRIFLGKSGSSTATQSDQINTLGNHIISQNLGIDLNLKSLIVSLYWQNLTEDPPVRFISRTPNIGDGLWGLSVRLPTFKPFYAFVLEYMSTTAQSGPWHDLDGVIYGGADGYYYNGQIPGNWSYRGMTIGNPWLSSPKYNLDGSSSITNNLVKLYYFSGKGEFKSINYKLTLAYSENFGFASPGTGSNPSYENFKKQVSYQLETSTPLRFLKNTQVSLAISGDKGAMYSNNLALILGISYKGLFGY
;
A
#
# COMPACT_ATOMS: atom_id res chain seq x y z
N MET A 1 -32.28 0.53 -13.99
CA MET A 1 -32.15 1.95 -14.43
C MET A 1 -30.95 2.04 -15.36
N LYS A 2 -31.12 2.40 -16.63
CA LYS A 2 -30.08 2.27 -17.66
C LYS A 2 -29.05 3.39 -17.51
N PHE A 3 -27.80 3.07 -17.20
CA PHE A 3 -26.64 3.97 -17.05
C PHE A 3 -26.25 4.79 -18.29
N LYS A 4 -27.02 4.72 -19.37
CA LYS A 4 -26.70 5.38 -20.66
C LYS A 4 -26.74 6.92 -20.64
N ASN A 5 -27.32 7.55 -19.63
CA ASN A 5 -27.54 9.01 -19.62
C ASN A 5 -26.68 9.80 -18.62
N ILE A 6 -25.85 9.14 -17.82
CA ILE A 6 -25.00 9.82 -16.81
C ILE A 6 -23.63 10.19 -17.40
N ILE A 7 -23.11 9.37 -18.30
CA ILE A 7 -21.81 9.61 -18.95
C ILE A 7 -21.77 10.90 -19.78
N PRO A 8 -22.82 11.25 -20.58
CA PRO A 8 -22.79 12.51 -21.34
C PRO A 8 -22.79 13.76 -20.45
N THR A 9 -23.43 13.72 -19.29
CA THR A 9 -23.52 14.88 -18.38
C THR A 9 -22.20 15.13 -17.67
N ILE A 10 -21.44 14.09 -17.33
CA ILE A 10 -20.11 14.20 -16.75
C ILE A 10 -19.11 14.71 -17.78
N ILE A 11 -19.21 14.26 -19.04
CA ILE A 11 -18.37 14.74 -20.15
C ILE A 11 -18.67 16.21 -20.45
N LEU A 12 -19.92 16.65 -20.34
CA LEU A 12 -20.28 18.05 -20.56
C LEU A 12 -19.79 18.98 -19.44
N LEU A 13 -19.74 18.53 -18.20
CA LEU A 13 -19.16 19.28 -17.08
C LEU A 13 -17.63 19.39 -17.19
N ILE A 14 -16.96 18.38 -17.72
CA ILE A 14 -15.52 18.41 -17.98
C ILE A 14 -15.20 19.34 -19.15
N SER A 15 -16.04 19.40 -20.19
CA SER A 15 -15.83 20.29 -21.35
C SER A 15 -16.05 21.76 -21.04
N ALA A 16 -16.91 22.10 -20.08
CA ALA A 16 -17.15 23.49 -19.68
C ALA A 16 -16.01 24.13 -18.85
N SER A 17 -15.15 23.29 -18.20
CA SER A 17 -14.00 23.77 -17.43
C SER A 17 -12.73 23.95 -18.25
N LEU A 18 -12.69 23.55 -19.51
CA LEU A 18 -11.52 23.67 -20.38
C LEU A 18 -11.28 25.09 -20.94
N GLN A 19 -12.17 26.05 -20.71
CA GLN A 19 -12.06 27.41 -21.26
C GLN A 19 -11.38 28.46 -20.37
N ALA A 20 -10.96 28.07 -19.15
CA ALA A 20 -10.21 28.99 -18.27
C ALA A 20 -8.83 28.42 -17.94
N GLN A 21 -7.98 28.29 -18.95
CA GLN A 21 -6.57 27.91 -18.74
C GLN A 21 -5.79 29.13 -18.29
N GLU A 22 -5.45 29.19 -16.98
CA GLU A 22 -4.43 30.13 -16.51
C GLU A 22 -3.05 29.69 -17.03
N PRO A 23 -2.14 30.64 -17.36
CA PRO A 23 -0.90 30.39 -18.10
C PRO A 23 0.22 29.68 -17.32
N ASN A 24 -0.04 28.79 -16.38
CA ASN A 24 0.98 28.09 -15.59
C ASN A 24 0.63 26.64 -15.23
N ASP A 25 -0.12 25.94 -16.06
CA ASP A 25 -0.34 24.50 -15.85
C ASP A 25 0.83 23.70 -16.44
N THR A 26 1.67 23.18 -15.55
CA THR A 26 2.86 22.41 -15.92
C THR A 26 2.51 20.93 -16.02
N ILE A 27 2.81 20.30 -17.15
CA ILE A 27 2.76 18.86 -17.32
C ILE A 27 4.20 18.35 -17.21
N SER A 28 4.45 17.44 -16.27
CA SER A 28 5.72 16.78 -16.10
C SER A 28 5.77 15.45 -16.85
N TYR A 29 6.93 15.10 -17.38
CA TYR A 29 7.17 13.79 -17.97
C TYR A 29 8.50 13.23 -17.53
N SER A 30 8.64 11.91 -17.54
CA SER A 30 9.91 11.24 -17.31
C SER A 30 10.09 10.03 -18.20
N VAL A 31 11.36 9.72 -18.50
CA VAL A 31 11.77 8.46 -19.15
C VAL A 31 12.86 7.86 -18.30
N ASN A 32 12.74 6.58 -18.00
CA ASN A 32 13.59 5.93 -17.04
C ASN A 32 13.99 4.54 -17.52
N ALA A 33 15.20 4.13 -17.16
CA ALA A 33 15.70 2.78 -17.37
C ALA A 33 16.41 2.28 -16.11
N ARG A 34 16.28 0.98 -15.84
CA ARG A 34 16.97 0.30 -14.74
C ARG A 34 17.43 -1.08 -15.18
N ILE A 35 18.70 -1.38 -14.93
CA ILE A 35 19.28 -2.70 -15.11
C ILE A 35 19.53 -3.31 -13.74
N ASN A 36 19.06 -4.53 -13.53
CA ASN A 36 19.40 -5.37 -12.40
C ASN A 36 20.31 -6.48 -12.87
N ALA A 37 21.52 -6.54 -12.33
CA ALA A 37 22.50 -7.57 -12.61
C ALA A 37 22.81 -8.31 -11.30
N GLY A 38 22.26 -9.50 -11.14
CA GLY A 38 22.30 -10.22 -9.89
C GLY A 38 22.59 -11.70 -10.02
N SER A 39 22.92 -12.29 -8.87
CA SER A 39 23.07 -13.72 -8.64
C SER A 39 21.99 -14.19 -7.66
N GLY A 40 21.68 -15.50 -7.69
CA GLY A 40 20.65 -16.10 -6.84
C GLY A 40 19.39 -16.46 -7.61
N ALA A 41 18.37 -16.89 -6.89
CA ALA A 41 17.09 -17.33 -7.47
C ALA A 41 16.20 -16.16 -7.90
N TYR A 42 16.29 -15.03 -7.19
CA TYR A 42 15.45 -13.86 -7.36
C TYR A 42 16.25 -12.56 -7.37
N ALA A 43 15.66 -11.48 -7.86
CA ALA A 43 16.10 -10.14 -7.52
C ALA A 43 16.00 -9.94 -5.98
N PRO A 44 16.95 -9.26 -5.34
CA PRO A 44 16.91 -9.04 -3.91
C PRO A 44 15.60 -8.40 -3.46
N PHE A 45 15.05 -8.85 -2.34
CA PHE A 45 13.73 -8.49 -1.85
C PHE A 45 13.50 -6.98 -1.79
N LEU A 46 14.41 -6.22 -1.17
CA LEU A 46 14.28 -4.76 -1.04
C LEU A 46 14.32 -4.03 -2.39
N SER A 47 14.84 -4.68 -3.44
CA SER A 47 14.88 -4.09 -4.78
C SER A 47 13.54 -4.14 -5.53
N THR A 48 12.59 -4.94 -5.03
CA THR A 48 11.26 -5.16 -5.64
C THR A 48 10.11 -4.82 -4.69
N ALA A 49 10.29 -4.97 -3.38
CA ALA A 49 9.29 -4.66 -2.37
C ALA A 49 8.98 -3.15 -2.30
N ASN A 50 7.71 -2.79 -2.08
CA ASN A 50 7.22 -1.40 -2.04
C ASN A 50 7.56 -0.58 -3.31
N GLN A 51 7.56 -1.22 -4.47
CA GLN A 51 7.86 -0.60 -5.77
C GLN A 51 6.66 -0.66 -6.74
N PHE A 52 5.44 -0.83 -6.23
CA PHE A 52 4.21 -0.91 -7.01
C PHE A 52 4.24 -1.98 -8.11
N ASP A 53 4.84 -3.15 -7.84
CA ASP A 53 5.05 -4.25 -8.81
C ASP A 53 5.71 -3.78 -10.12
N ARG A 54 6.52 -2.71 -10.07
CA ARG A 54 7.17 -2.15 -11.26
C ARG A 54 8.22 -3.09 -11.82
N TYR A 55 9.06 -3.68 -10.97
CA TYR A 55 10.26 -4.40 -11.39
C TYR A 55 10.06 -5.90 -11.51
N SER A 56 10.90 -6.53 -12.34
CA SER A 56 10.96 -7.98 -12.47
C SER A 56 11.53 -8.63 -11.20
N PHE A 57 11.04 -9.82 -10.87
CA PHE A 57 11.58 -10.68 -9.81
C PHE A 57 12.81 -11.46 -10.26
N ALA A 58 13.14 -11.46 -11.55
CA ALA A 58 14.32 -12.14 -12.07
C ALA A 58 15.60 -11.44 -11.60
N PRO A 59 16.66 -12.19 -11.25
CA PRO A 59 17.93 -11.62 -10.79
C PRO A 59 18.61 -10.75 -11.84
N ASN A 60 18.35 -11.02 -13.12
CA ASN A 60 18.87 -10.23 -14.25
C ASN A 60 17.71 -9.70 -15.08
N SER A 61 17.54 -8.39 -15.13
CA SER A 61 16.42 -7.77 -15.83
C SER A 61 16.73 -6.34 -16.29
N LEU A 62 16.02 -5.92 -17.34
CA LEU A 62 15.93 -4.54 -17.80
C LEU A 62 14.49 -4.06 -17.56
N SER A 63 14.35 -2.94 -16.87
CA SER A 63 13.06 -2.26 -16.68
C SER A 63 13.11 -0.87 -17.34
N LEU A 64 12.07 -0.55 -18.10
CA LEU A 64 11.90 0.73 -18.78
C LEU A 64 10.53 1.28 -18.38
N TRP A 65 10.44 2.56 -18.06
CA TRP A 65 9.15 3.19 -17.81
C TRP A 65 9.13 4.66 -18.19
N GLY A 66 7.95 5.11 -18.60
CA GLY A 66 7.69 6.49 -18.95
C GLY A 66 6.45 7.02 -18.24
N THR A 67 6.50 8.28 -17.82
CA THR A 67 5.40 8.94 -17.11
C THR A 67 5.04 10.27 -17.74
N ILE A 68 3.75 10.61 -17.68
CA ILE A 68 3.23 11.96 -17.96
C ILE A 68 2.21 12.29 -16.87
N HIS A 69 2.39 13.40 -16.17
CA HIS A 69 1.51 13.82 -15.07
C HIS A 69 1.20 15.31 -15.12
N LYS A 70 -0.05 15.63 -14.80
CA LYS A 70 -0.50 16.96 -14.36
C LYS A 70 -1.00 16.86 -12.94
N GLU A 71 -0.30 17.51 -12.02
CA GLU A 71 -0.69 17.54 -10.60
C GLU A 71 -1.78 18.57 -10.33
N ILE A 72 -2.67 18.26 -9.37
CA ILE A 72 -3.64 19.22 -8.85
C ILE A 72 -2.93 20.27 -7.99
N LYS A 73 -3.19 21.54 -8.25
CA LYS A 73 -2.70 22.67 -7.45
C LYS A 73 -3.53 22.81 -6.18
N LYS A 74 -2.89 22.68 -5.02
CA LYS A 74 -3.57 22.78 -3.72
C LYS A 74 -4.27 24.13 -3.50
N ALA A 75 -3.71 25.21 -4.01
CA ALA A 75 -4.23 26.57 -3.85
C ALA A 75 -5.52 26.86 -4.63
N ARG A 76 -5.82 26.09 -5.68
CA ARG A 76 -7.02 26.29 -6.49
C ARG A 76 -8.22 25.62 -5.84
N SER A 77 -9.39 26.28 -5.86
CA SER A 77 -10.66 25.69 -5.39
C SER A 77 -11.22 24.68 -6.39
N LEU A 78 -11.01 24.92 -7.70
CA LEU A 78 -11.34 24.02 -8.77
C LEU A 78 -10.08 23.74 -9.57
N ASP A 79 -9.75 22.47 -9.77
CA ASP A 79 -8.60 22.06 -10.57
C ASP A 79 -8.79 20.63 -11.08
N TYR A 80 -7.98 20.23 -12.03
CA TYR A 80 -7.93 18.86 -12.54
C TYR A 80 -6.50 18.38 -12.71
N GLY A 81 -6.33 17.10 -12.68
CA GLY A 81 -5.06 16.44 -12.91
C GLY A 81 -5.25 15.12 -13.65
N PHE A 82 -4.19 14.56 -14.14
CA PHE A 82 -4.16 13.23 -14.73
C PHE A 82 -2.76 12.63 -14.65
N GLY A 83 -2.69 11.32 -14.80
CA GLY A 83 -1.42 10.62 -14.89
C GLY A 83 -1.51 9.40 -15.78
N VAL A 84 -0.42 9.17 -16.51
CA VAL A 84 -0.18 7.97 -17.31
C VAL A 84 1.23 7.50 -17.01
N GLU A 85 1.38 6.22 -16.69
CA GLU A 85 2.66 5.54 -16.59
C GLU A 85 2.59 4.20 -17.32
N LEU A 86 3.56 3.96 -18.18
CA LEU A 86 3.75 2.71 -18.90
C LEU A 86 5.04 2.07 -18.46
N ASP A 87 4.96 0.82 -17.99
CA ASP A 87 6.09 0.04 -17.51
C ASP A 87 6.36 -1.15 -18.43
N GLY A 88 7.64 -1.42 -18.69
CA GLY A 88 8.10 -2.59 -19.44
C GLY A 88 9.24 -3.29 -18.70
N ASN A 89 9.18 -4.65 -18.64
CA ASN A 89 10.22 -5.48 -18.06
C ASN A 89 10.65 -6.57 -19.03
N ILE A 90 11.94 -6.77 -19.13
CA ILE A 90 12.57 -7.81 -19.96
C ILE A 90 13.54 -8.58 -19.06
N ALA A 91 13.33 -9.90 -18.96
CA ALA A 91 14.21 -10.85 -18.31
C ALA A 91 14.23 -12.16 -19.09
N LYS A 92 15.06 -13.14 -18.69
CA LYS A 92 15.23 -14.39 -19.42
C LYS A 92 13.91 -15.08 -19.81
N ASN A 93 12.95 -15.13 -18.89
CA ASN A 93 11.66 -15.81 -19.07
C ASN A 93 10.47 -14.84 -18.87
N GLU A 94 10.70 -13.54 -18.94
CA GLU A 94 9.67 -12.52 -18.71
C GLU A 94 9.79 -11.42 -19.77
N LYS A 95 8.68 -11.15 -20.44
CA LYS A 95 8.48 -9.95 -21.24
C LYS A 95 7.12 -9.38 -20.84
N ARG A 96 7.12 -8.32 -20.06
CA ARG A 96 5.91 -7.73 -19.49
C ARG A 96 5.84 -6.26 -19.88
N PHE A 97 4.69 -5.84 -20.42
CA PHE A 97 4.38 -4.44 -20.71
C PHE A 97 2.97 -4.14 -20.22
N PHE A 98 2.79 -3.05 -19.48
CA PHE A 98 1.51 -2.73 -18.87
C PHE A 98 1.40 -1.25 -18.48
N PRO A 99 0.17 -0.69 -18.45
CA PRO A 99 -0.09 0.58 -17.80
C PRO A 99 0.01 0.38 -16.28
N ALA A 100 0.95 1.07 -15.64
CA ALA A 100 1.11 1.06 -14.18
C ALA A 100 0.20 2.11 -13.53
N GLU A 101 0.06 3.28 -14.16
CA GLU A 101 -0.92 4.29 -13.79
C GLU A 101 -1.72 4.73 -15.02
N LEU A 102 -3.00 4.90 -14.83
CA LEU A 102 -3.91 5.54 -15.78
C LEU A 102 -5.07 6.13 -15.00
N TYR A 103 -5.04 7.44 -14.75
CA TYR A 103 -6.06 8.10 -13.96
C TYR A 103 -6.36 9.52 -14.41
N ALA A 104 -7.58 9.95 -14.08
CA ALA A 104 -8.00 11.34 -14.08
C ALA A 104 -8.45 11.73 -12.67
N GLN A 105 -8.22 12.98 -12.29
CA GLN A 105 -8.64 13.52 -11.00
C GLN A 105 -9.23 14.91 -11.14
N GLY A 106 -10.26 15.20 -10.35
CA GLY A 106 -10.85 16.51 -10.21
C GLY A 106 -10.81 16.96 -8.76
N LYS A 107 -10.60 18.26 -8.55
CA LYS A 107 -10.68 18.89 -7.24
C LYS A 107 -11.82 19.88 -7.21
N ILE A 108 -12.65 19.80 -6.18
CA ILE A 108 -13.72 20.75 -5.91
C ILE A 108 -13.55 21.16 -4.43
N TYR A 109 -13.09 22.37 -4.19
CA TYR A 109 -12.75 22.91 -2.86
C TYR A 109 -11.79 21.96 -2.11
N PHE A 110 -12.30 21.30 -1.09
CA PHE A 110 -11.55 20.39 -0.22
C PHE A 110 -11.71 18.90 -0.59
N MET A 111 -12.47 18.60 -1.63
CA MET A 111 -12.75 17.24 -2.08
C MET A 111 -12.00 16.94 -3.38
N ASN A 112 -11.45 15.73 -3.47
CA ASN A 112 -10.88 15.16 -4.70
C ASN A 112 -11.75 13.99 -5.16
N LEU A 113 -12.01 13.93 -6.45
CA LEU A 113 -12.57 12.78 -7.15
C LEU A 113 -11.46 12.18 -8.01
N ASN A 114 -11.15 10.90 -7.82
CA ASN A 114 -10.18 10.19 -8.65
C ASN A 114 -10.87 9.03 -9.38
N VAL A 115 -10.51 8.80 -10.63
CA VAL A 115 -11.00 7.70 -11.45
C VAL A 115 -9.83 7.05 -12.18
N GLY A 116 -9.63 5.76 -11.96
CA GLY A 116 -8.57 4.97 -12.59
C GLY A 116 -7.58 4.39 -11.61
N SER A 117 -6.43 3.97 -12.11
CA SER A 117 -5.34 3.36 -11.34
C SER A 117 -4.29 4.42 -11.00
N LYS A 118 -4.21 4.83 -9.75
CA LYS A 118 -3.30 5.87 -9.25
C LYS A 118 -2.48 5.33 -8.10
N ARG A 119 -1.18 5.64 -8.05
CA ARG A 119 -0.33 5.37 -6.90
C ARG A 119 -0.73 6.24 -5.72
N GLU A 120 -0.96 5.61 -4.59
CA GLU A 120 -1.38 6.29 -3.37
C GLU A 120 -0.67 5.66 -2.17
N VAL A 121 -0.46 6.47 -1.15
CA VAL A 121 0.06 6.04 0.14
C VAL A 121 -1.00 6.27 1.19
N PHE A 122 -1.45 5.19 1.81
CA PHE A 122 -2.43 5.21 2.88
C PHE A 122 -1.76 4.91 4.21
N GLY A 123 -2.40 5.32 5.29
CA GLY A 123 -1.87 5.13 6.64
C GLY A 123 -1.16 6.37 7.18
N ASN A 124 -0.43 6.16 8.27
CA ASN A 124 0.34 7.18 8.98
C ASN A 124 1.84 6.86 9.09
N GLN A 125 2.30 5.78 8.43
CA GLN A 125 3.72 5.43 8.32
C GLN A 125 4.49 6.45 7.47
N ASP A 126 5.81 6.47 7.60
CA ASP A 126 6.67 7.29 6.72
C ASP A 126 6.52 6.84 5.26
N ALA A 127 6.14 7.76 4.37
CA ALA A 127 5.81 7.44 2.98
C ALA A 127 7.01 6.99 2.13
N GLU A 128 8.26 7.30 2.55
CA GLU A 128 9.47 7.03 1.77
C GLU A 128 10.37 5.96 2.37
N LEU A 129 10.39 5.88 3.71
CA LEU A 129 11.37 5.08 4.43
C LEU A 129 10.77 3.88 5.16
N SER A 130 9.43 3.80 5.30
CA SER A 130 8.76 2.68 5.98
C SER A 130 8.93 1.35 5.24
N SER A 131 8.87 0.27 6.00
CA SER A 131 8.78 -1.11 5.49
C SER A 131 7.46 -1.41 4.75
N GLY A 132 6.47 -0.51 4.84
CA GLY A 132 5.15 -0.59 4.23
C GLY A 132 4.01 -0.58 5.25
N GLY A 133 2.88 0.02 4.89
CA GLY A 133 1.68 0.03 5.73
C GLY A 133 1.08 -1.36 5.94
N MET A 134 0.46 -1.57 7.09
CA MET A 134 -0.14 -2.87 7.43
C MET A 134 -1.31 -3.23 6.52
N LEU A 135 -2.25 -2.35 6.29
CA LEU A 135 -3.42 -2.64 5.46
C LEU A 135 -3.15 -2.41 3.97
N TRP A 136 -2.46 -1.33 3.66
CA TRP A 136 -2.14 -0.92 2.29
C TRP A 136 -0.72 -0.36 2.22
N SER A 137 0.08 -0.90 1.32
CA SER A 137 1.45 -0.47 1.09
C SER A 137 1.66 -0.04 -0.38
N GLN A 138 2.90 0.23 -0.73
CA GLN A 138 3.32 0.49 -2.11
C GLN A 138 3.78 -0.79 -2.83
N ASN A 139 3.41 -1.97 -2.35
CA ASN A 139 3.95 -3.23 -2.85
C ASN A 139 3.24 -3.72 -4.12
N SER A 140 1.91 -3.73 -4.14
CA SER A 140 1.14 -4.09 -5.34
C SER A 140 0.98 -2.88 -6.27
N ARG A 141 0.75 -3.14 -7.55
CA ARG A 141 0.40 -2.06 -8.49
C ARG A 141 -0.95 -1.43 -8.16
N PRO A 142 -1.17 -0.18 -8.58
CA PRO A 142 -2.45 0.49 -8.38
C PRO A 142 -3.61 -0.27 -9.00
N MET A 143 -4.70 -0.40 -8.25
CA MET A 143 -5.94 -0.98 -8.73
C MET A 143 -6.85 0.08 -9.37
N PRO A 144 -7.60 -0.26 -10.43
CA PRO A 144 -8.62 0.63 -10.96
C PRO A 144 -9.74 0.85 -9.94
N LYS A 145 -10.03 2.10 -9.63
CA LYS A 145 -11.08 2.48 -8.68
C LYS A 145 -11.64 3.87 -8.96
N ILE A 146 -12.80 4.13 -8.40
CA ILE A 146 -13.38 5.46 -8.25
C ILE A 146 -13.26 5.82 -6.77
N SER A 147 -12.70 6.98 -6.45
CA SER A 147 -12.58 7.45 -5.07
C SER A 147 -13.01 8.89 -4.92
N ILE A 148 -13.64 9.18 -3.80
CA ILE A 148 -13.91 10.52 -3.31
C ILE A 148 -13.24 10.67 -1.95
N GLU A 149 -12.43 11.71 -1.81
CA GLU A 149 -11.62 11.89 -0.60
C GLU A 149 -11.37 13.37 -0.30
N THR A 150 -11.06 13.67 0.93
CA THR A 150 -10.62 15.01 1.31
C THR A 150 -9.19 15.26 0.79
N ASN A 151 -8.89 16.51 0.41
CA ASN A 151 -7.54 16.91 0.01
C ASN A 151 -6.63 17.08 1.26
N GLY A 152 -6.30 15.96 1.91
CA GLY A 152 -5.57 15.93 3.16
C GLY A 152 -6.47 16.24 4.38
N TYR A 153 -5.84 16.69 5.47
CA TYR A 153 -6.57 17.12 6.65
C TYR A 153 -7.27 18.46 6.42
N ILE A 154 -8.52 18.55 6.85
CA ILE A 154 -9.37 19.74 6.78
C ILE A 154 -9.68 20.18 8.20
N ASP A 155 -9.42 21.45 8.49
CA ASP A 155 -9.73 22.02 9.79
C ASP A 155 -11.25 22.02 10.03
N VAL A 156 -11.65 21.56 11.21
CA VAL A 156 -13.05 21.60 11.62
C VAL A 156 -13.42 23.06 11.96
N PRO A 157 -14.50 23.60 11.38
CA PRO A 157 -14.94 24.96 11.68
C PRO A 157 -15.05 25.22 13.19
N TYR A 158 -14.75 26.43 13.60
CA TYR A 158 -14.79 26.92 14.98
C TYR A 158 -13.76 26.34 15.96
N THR A 159 -12.89 25.39 15.53
CA THR A 159 -11.85 24.82 16.38
C THR A 159 -10.51 25.56 16.30
N LYS A 160 -10.43 26.65 15.55
CA LYS A 160 -9.22 27.45 15.32
C LYS A 160 -8.03 26.61 14.81
N GLY A 161 -8.31 25.54 14.06
CA GLY A 161 -7.31 24.62 13.51
C GLY A 161 -6.78 23.59 14.51
N TYR A 162 -7.24 23.55 15.75
CA TYR A 162 -6.80 22.54 16.73
C TYR A 162 -7.36 21.16 16.47
N LEU A 163 -8.45 21.07 15.71
CA LEU A 163 -9.06 19.82 15.29
C LEU A 163 -9.15 19.78 13.78
N ALA A 164 -8.64 18.71 13.15
CA ALA A 164 -8.73 18.47 11.74
C ALA A 164 -9.14 17.03 11.43
N VAL A 165 -9.83 16.83 10.32
CA VAL A 165 -10.29 15.51 9.86
C VAL A 165 -9.87 15.26 8.44
N LYS A 166 -9.64 13.99 8.08
CA LYS A 166 -9.54 13.54 6.70
C LYS A 166 -10.31 12.24 6.52
N GLY A 167 -10.82 12.01 5.32
CA GLY A 167 -11.54 10.79 5.01
C GLY A 167 -11.66 10.55 3.51
N GLY A 168 -12.01 9.32 3.18
CA GLY A 168 -12.21 8.91 1.79
C GLY A 168 -13.05 7.64 1.69
N LEU A 169 -13.64 7.48 0.51
CA LEU A 169 -14.43 6.32 0.11
C LEU A 169 -14.04 5.94 -1.31
N SER A 170 -13.79 4.67 -1.54
CA SER A 170 -13.46 4.14 -2.86
C SER A 170 -14.24 2.86 -3.17
N HIS A 171 -14.53 2.69 -4.45
CA HIS A 171 -15.00 1.45 -5.03
C HIS A 171 -14.06 1.07 -6.16
N GLY A 172 -13.58 -0.18 -6.17
CA GLY A 172 -12.58 -0.64 -7.12
C GLY A 172 -12.83 -2.05 -7.63
N TRP A 173 -11.95 -2.51 -8.52
CA TRP A 173 -12.07 -3.78 -9.21
C TRP A 173 -10.76 -4.54 -9.18
N PHE A 174 -10.81 -5.81 -8.75
CA PHE A 174 -9.74 -6.77 -8.97
C PHE A 174 -9.90 -7.34 -10.39
N ASN A 175 -9.05 -6.90 -11.30
CA ASN A 175 -9.08 -7.34 -12.69
C ASN A 175 -7.98 -8.36 -13.02
N ASP A 176 -7.50 -9.09 -12.02
CA ASP A 176 -6.52 -10.18 -12.16
C ASP A 176 -7.19 -11.57 -12.23
N ASN A 177 -8.48 -11.68 -11.88
CA ASN A 177 -9.32 -12.87 -11.99
C ASN A 177 -8.71 -14.11 -11.32
N ILE A 178 -8.06 -13.93 -10.16
CA ILE A 178 -7.46 -15.03 -9.40
C ILE A 178 -8.56 -15.78 -8.62
N GLY A 179 -9.13 -16.81 -9.26
CA GLY A 179 -10.15 -17.69 -8.68
C GLY A 179 -11.55 -17.07 -8.54
N ILE A 180 -11.67 -15.76 -8.70
CA ILE A 180 -12.95 -15.02 -8.72
C ILE A 180 -12.89 -13.99 -9.84
N GLU A 181 -13.85 -14.08 -10.76
CA GLU A 181 -14.01 -13.09 -11.81
C GLU A 181 -14.81 -11.87 -11.31
N ASN A 182 -14.39 -10.67 -11.70
CA ASN A 182 -15.06 -9.41 -11.34
C ASN A 182 -15.18 -9.17 -9.83
N LEU A 183 -14.21 -9.62 -9.04
CA LEU A 183 -14.15 -9.33 -7.60
C LEU A 183 -14.09 -7.82 -7.37
N LEU A 184 -14.86 -7.33 -6.42
CA LEU A 184 -14.99 -5.90 -6.12
C LEU A 184 -14.21 -5.53 -4.86
N LEU A 185 -13.74 -4.28 -4.83
CA LEU A 185 -13.12 -3.63 -3.68
C LEU A 185 -14.04 -2.55 -3.13
N HIS A 186 -14.27 -2.59 -1.83
CA HIS A 186 -14.73 -1.45 -1.04
C HIS A 186 -13.57 -0.98 -0.16
N TYR A 187 -13.28 0.34 -0.14
CA TYR A 187 -12.29 0.92 0.75
C TYR A 187 -12.80 2.25 1.30
N LYS A 188 -12.69 2.43 2.60
CA LYS A 188 -12.97 3.70 3.27
C LYS A 188 -12.01 3.95 4.41
N TYR A 189 -11.82 5.21 4.74
CA TYR A 189 -11.02 5.62 5.88
C TYR A 189 -11.50 6.93 6.48
N ALA A 190 -11.22 7.11 7.76
CA ALA A 190 -11.43 8.35 8.46
C ALA A 190 -10.32 8.56 9.48
N TYR A 191 -9.81 9.78 9.58
CA TYR A 191 -8.80 10.19 10.55
C TYR A 191 -9.20 11.50 11.22
N ILE A 192 -8.88 11.60 12.49
CA ILE A 192 -8.94 12.81 13.29
C ILE A 192 -7.53 13.21 13.72
N LYS A 193 -7.23 14.49 13.68
CA LYS A 193 -5.95 15.04 14.16
C LYS A 193 -6.22 16.17 15.14
N VAL A 194 -5.53 16.16 16.27
CA VAL A 194 -5.62 17.15 17.34
C VAL A 194 -4.23 17.75 17.58
N GLY A 195 -4.12 19.06 17.78
CA GLY A 195 -2.87 19.75 18.07
C GLY A 195 -2.77 21.11 17.38
N GLY A 196 -3.11 21.21 16.11
CA GLY A 196 -3.09 22.47 15.37
C GLY A 196 -1.72 23.13 15.31
N SER A 197 -1.58 24.30 15.89
CA SER A 197 -0.34 25.07 15.97
C SER A 197 0.62 24.61 17.07
N PHE A 198 0.24 23.67 17.92
CA PHE A 198 1.14 23.10 18.93
C PHE A 198 2.26 22.30 18.27
N PRO A 199 3.45 22.24 18.87
CA PRO A 199 4.53 21.41 18.37
C PRO A 199 4.17 19.92 18.39
N VAL A 200 3.30 19.47 19.29
CA VAL A 200 2.82 18.10 19.37
C VAL A 200 1.44 17.99 18.75
N ASN A 201 1.29 17.07 17.80
CA ASN A 201 0.02 16.71 17.21
C ASN A 201 -0.22 15.20 17.38
N ILE A 202 -1.46 14.82 17.65
CA ILE A 202 -1.89 13.43 17.76
C ILE A 202 -2.89 13.15 16.66
N ASN A 203 -2.72 12.07 15.96
CA ASN A 203 -3.69 11.60 14.96
C ASN A 203 -4.13 10.16 15.26
N TYR A 204 -5.40 9.91 15.06
CA TYR A 204 -5.98 8.58 15.12
C TYR A 204 -6.85 8.36 13.90
N GLY A 205 -6.78 7.18 13.31
CA GLY A 205 -7.54 6.83 12.13
C GLY A 205 -7.91 5.38 12.04
N ILE A 206 -8.92 5.12 11.25
CA ILE A 206 -9.41 3.79 10.92
C ILE A 206 -9.45 3.67 9.41
N GLN A 207 -8.95 2.57 8.90
CA GLN A 207 -9.07 2.15 7.51
C GLN A 207 -9.85 0.84 7.47
N HIS A 208 -10.73 0.68 6.50
CA HIS A 208 -11.52 -0.51 6.29
C HIS A 208 -11.56 -0.87 4.82
N VAL A 209 -11.19 -2.09 4.49
CA VAL A 209 -11.35 -2.67 3.16
C VAL A 209 -12.29 -3.86 3.20
N ALA A 210 -12.95 -4.12 2.07
CA ALA A 210 -13.66 -5.37 1.85
C ALA A 210 -13.50 -5.84 0.40
N GLN A 211 -13.21 -7.13 0.22
CA GLN A 211 -13.30 -7.84 -1.05
C GLN A 211 -14.67 -8.54 -1.10
N TRP A 212 -15.44 -8.34 -2.17
CA TRP A 212 -16.81 -8.84 -2.20
C TRP A 212 -17.35 -9.01 -3.63
N GLY A 213 -18.42 -9.77 -3.77
CA GLY A 213 -19.08 -9.98 -5.05
C GLY A 213 -18.21 -10.75 -6.06
N GLY A 214 -18.61 -10.72 -7.32
CA GLY A 214 -17.93 -11.45 -8.40
C GLY A 214 -18.48 -12.86 -8.62
N VAL A 215 -17.77 -13.65 -9.42
CA VAL A 215 -18.14 -15.02 -9.75
C VAL A 215 -17.00 -15.96 -9.36
N SER A 216 -17.24 -16.76 -8.33
CA SER A 216 -16.30 -17.78 -7.85
C SER A 216 -16.46 -19.08 -8.62
N SER A 217 -15.35 -19.72 -8.99
CA SER A 217 -15.39 -21.07 -9.57
C SER A 217 -15.91 -22.14 -8.61
N GLN A 218 -15.81 -21.90 -7.28
CA GLN A 218 -16.23 -22.82 -6.22
C GLN A 218 -17.64 -22.52 -5.72
N TYR A 219 -17.98 -21.25 -5.54
CA TYR A 219 -19.24 -20.82 -4.88
C TYR A 219 -20.26 -20.22 -5.86
N GLY A 220 -19.93 -20.10 -7.14
CA GLY A 220 -20.79 -19.48 -8.13
C GLY A 220 -20.85 -17.95 -8.02
N SER A 221 -21.96 -17.38 -8.44
CA SER A 221 -22.16 -15.92 -8.42
C SER A 221 -22.40 -15.42 -7.00
N MET A 222 -21.52 -14.55 -6.52
CA MET A 222 -21.68 -13.88 -5.23
C MET A 222 -22.50 -12.59 -5.43
N PRO A 223 -23.46 -12.31 -4.55
CA PRO A 223 -24.47 -11.28 -4.82
C PRO A 223 -23.89 -9.86 -4.85
N VAL A 224 -24.25 -9.09 -5.87
CA VAL A 224 -23.86 -7.67 -6.07
C VAL A 224 -25.15 -6.84 -6.19
N THR A 225 -25.73 -6.47 -5.04
CA THR A 225 -26.93 -5.63 -4.94
C THR A 225 -26.66 -4.42 -4.04
N TRP A 226 -27.56 -3.43 -4.06
CA TRP A 226 -27.45 -2.28 -3.14
C TRP A 226 -27.58 -2.67 -1.67
N ASP A 227 -28.40 -3.68 -1.32
CA ASP A 227 -28.50 -4.22 0.03
C ASP A 227 -27.17 -4.85 0.44
N ASN A 228 -26.54 -5.64 -0.42
CA ASN A 228 -25.25 -6.24 -0.13
C ASN A 228 -24.14 -5.18 -0.03
N TYR A 229 -24.13 -4.15 -0.88
CA TYR A 229 -23.18 -3.03 -0.73
C TYR A 229 -23.34 -2.32 0.61
N TYR A 230 -24.58 -2.10 1.07
CA TYR A 230 -24.85 -1.53 2.40
C TYR A 230 -24.33 -2.41 3.54
N ARG A 231 -24.46 -3.75 3.40
CA ARG A 231 -23.90 -4.72 4.35
C ARG A 231 -22.38 -4.70 4.37
N ILE A 232 -21.73 -4.68 3.21
CA ILE A 232 -20.28 -4.48 3.05
C ILE A 232 -19.84 -3.17 3.68
N PHE A 233 -20.54 -2.07 3.41
CA PHE A 233 -20.20 -0.76 3.97
C PHE A 233 -20.23 -0.77 5.50
N LEU A 234 -21.16 -1.46 6.12
CA LEU A 234 -21.32 -1.53 7.58
C LEU A 234 -20.62 -2.73 8.23
N GLY A 235 -19.99 -3.63 7.46
CA GLY A 235 -19.44 -4.88 7.99
C GLY A 235 -20.51 -5.79 8.62
N LYS A 236 -21.63 -6.00 7.94
CA LYS A 236 -22.73 -6.85 8.39
C LYS A 236 -22.69 -8.22 7.70
N SER A 237 -23.30 -9.21 8.34
CA SER A 237 -23.52 -10.55 7.75
C SER A 237 -24.34 -10.49 6.47
N GLY A 238 -24.13 -11.49 5.61
CA GLY A 238 -24.85 -11.65 4.35
C GLY A 238 -26.35 -11.91 4.51
N SER A 239 -27.10 -11.66 3.44
CA SER A 239 -28.50 -12.06 3.36
C SER A 239 -28.63 -13.55 3.01
N SER A 240 -29.86 -14.08 2.94
CA SER A 240 -30.15 -15.46 2.56
C SER A 240 -29.64 -15.88 1.17
N THR A 241 -29.22 -14.92 0.34
CA THR A 241 -28.63 -15.17 -0.98
C THR A 241 -27.10 -15.29 -0.97
N ALA A 242 -26.47 -15.01 0.16
CA ALA A 242 -25.03 -15.14 0.34
C ALA A 242 -24.62 -16.59 0.65
N THR A 243 -23.32 -16.89 0.63
CA THR A 243 -22.80 -18.18 1.07
C THR A 243 -23.14 -18.43 2.54
N GLN A 244 -23.21 -19.69 2.98
CA GLN A 244 -23.52 -20.00 4.37
C GLN A 244 -22.51 -19.38 5.35
N SER A 245 -21.23 -19.33 4.98
CA SER A 245 -20.20 -18.68 5.77
C SER A 245 -20.46 -17.17 5.92
N ASP A 246 -20.81 -16.49 4.84
CA ASP A 246 -21.10 -15.06 4.85
C ASP A 246 -22.39 -14.70 5.59
N GLN A 247 -23.36 -15.65 5.71
CA GLN A 247 -24.57 -15.45 6.48
C GLN A 247 -24.31 -15.53 8.00
N ILE A 248 -23.31 -16.32 8.41
CA ILE A 248 -22.94 -16.51 9.82
C ILE A 248 -21.93 -15.41 10.25
N ASN A 249 -20.98 -15.10 9.38
CA ASN A 249 -19.96 -14.07 9.59
C ASN A 249 -20.31 -12.75 8.90
N THR A 250 -19.28 -11.99 8.51
CA THR A 250 -19.40 -10.77 7.71
C THR A 250 -19.46 -11.12 6.24
N LEU A 251 -20.29 -10.44 5.44
CA LEU A 251 -20.38 -10.63 4.00
C LEU A 251 -19.07 -10.19 3.29
N GLY A 252 -18.37 -11.15 2.66
CA GLY A 252 -17.08 -10.90 2.00
C GLY A 252 -15.89 -10.89 2.97
N ASN A 253 -14.71 -10.57 2.47
CA ASN A 253 -13.47 -10.51 3.24
C ASN A 253 -13.21 -9.10 3.75
N HIS A 254 -13.27 -8.88 5.05
CA HIS A 254 -13.07 -7.57 5.67
C HIS A 254 -11.76 -7.50 6.43
N ILE A 255 -10.98 -6.43 6.19
CA ILE A 255 -9.79 -6.13 6.97
C ILE A 255 -9.89 -4.68 7.46
N ILE A 256 -9.64 -4.47 8.74
CA ILE A 256 -9.60 -3.14 9.37
C ILE A 256 -8.19 -2.88 9.93
N SER A 257 -7.73 -1.64 9.80
CA SER A 257 -6.52 -1.15 10.44
C SER A 257 -6.84 0.07 11.30
N GLN A 258 -6.41 0.02 12.56
CA GLN A 258 -6.36 1.20 13.43
C GLN A 258 -4.96 1.80 13.31
N ASN A 259 -4.90 3.14 13.29
CA ASN A 259 -3.67 3.89 13.10
C ASN A 259 -3.60 4.98 14.17
N LEU A 260 -2.54 4.98 14.97
CA LEU A 260 -2.26 6.03 15.95
C LEU A 260 -0.93 6.69 15.57
N GLY A 261 -0.88 8.02 15.61
CA GLY A 261 0.33 8.79 15.36
C GLY A 261 0.50 9.91 16.35
N ILE A 262 1.75 10.18 16.74
CA ILE A 262 2.15 11.32 17.55
C ILE A 262 3.30 12.02 16.83
N ASP A 263 3.08 13.27 16.45
CA ASP A 263 4.04 14.08 15.72
C ASP A 263 4.58 15.19 16.60
N LEU A 264 5.89 15.29 16.74
CA LEU A 264 6.59 16.44 17.35
C LEU A 264 7.25 17.24 16.22
N ASN A 265 6.79 18.48 16.02
CA ASN A 265 7.27 19.35 14.95
C ASN A 265 8.04 20.54 15.54
N LEU A 266 9.37 20.50 15.49
CA LEU A 266 10.27 21.58 15.85
C LEU A 266 10.96 22.09 14.57
N LYS A 267 11.54 23.31 14.61
CA LYS A 267 12.18 23.91 13.42
C LYS A 267 13.31 23.05 12.82
N SER A 268 14.10 22.38 13.65
CA SER A 268 15.27 21.59 13.25
C SER A 268 15.09 20.08 13.46
N LEU A 269 13.96 19.65 14.00
CA LEU A 269 13.69 18.26 14.36
C LEU A 269 12.21 17.96 14.19
N ILE A 270 11.88 16.96 13.37
CA ILE A 270 10.54 16.40 13.26
C ILE A 270 10.61 14.94 13.69
N VAL A 271 9.80 14.54 14.65
CA VAL A 271 9.71 13.16 15.13
C VAL A 271 8.28 12.70 15.00
N SER A 272 8.07 11.55 14.38
CA SER A 272 6.77 10.90 14.30
C SER A 272 6.86 9.49 14.88
N LEU A 273 6.07 9.24 15.90
CA LEU A 273 5.79 7.90 16.40
C LEU A 273 4.48 7.42 15.78
N TYR A 274 4.44 6.22 15.26
CA TYR A 274 3.22 5.66 14.67
C TYR A 274 3.05 4.19 14.99
N TRP A 275 1.79 3.79 15.03
CA TRP A 275 1.36 2.43 15.22
C TRP A 275 0.22 2.11 14.26
N GLN A 276 0.26 0.92 13.68
CA GLN A 276 -0.79 0.37 12.83
C GLN A 276 -1.08 -1.07 13.26
N ASN A 277 -2.34 -1.39 13.43
CA ASN A 277 -2.81 -2.71 13.80
C ASN A 277 -3.69 -3.28 12.67
N LEU A 278 -3.88 -4.58 12.64
CA LEU A 278 -4.83 -5.27 11.77
C LEU A 278 -5.85 -6.06 12.59
N THR A 279 -7.06 -6.14 12.06
CA THR A 279 -8.11 -7.04 12.53
C THR A 279 -8.87 -7.58 11.32
N GLU A 280 -8.94 -8.90 11.20
CA GLU A 280 -9.74 -9.60 10.18
C GLU A 280 -11.16 -9.76 10.68
N ASP A 281 -12.14 -9.74 9.76
CA ASP A 281 -13.57 -9.97 10.00
C ASP A 281 -14.13 -9.32 11.29
N PRO A 282 -13.87 -8.03 11.52
CA PRO A 282 -14.19 -7.44 12.79
C PRO A 282 -15.70 -7.28 12.95
N PRO A 283 -16.26 -7.74 14.06
CA PRO A 283 -17.58 -7.28 14.49
C PRO A 283 -17.52 -5.79 14.83
N VAL A 284 -18.65 -5.11 14.80
CA VAL A 284 -18.79 -3.67 15.14
C VAL A 284 -18.10 -3.27 16.47
N ARG A 285 -17.71 -4.23 17.28
CA ARG A 285 -17.07 -4.06 18.59
C ARG A 285 -15.54 -3.92 18.56
N PHE A 286 -14.90 -3.92 17.39
CA PHE A 286 -13.42 -3.88 17.33
C PHE A 286 -12.80 -2.63 17.96
N ILE A 287 -13.49 -1.48 17.95
CA ILE A 287 -13.00 -0.23 18.54
C ILE A 287 -12.81 -0.37 20.08
N SER A 288 -13.65 -1.15 20.74
CA SER A 288 -13.60 -1.36 22.18
C SER A 288 -12.73 -2.56 22.61
N ARG A 289 -12.30 -3.39 21.67
CA ARG A 289 -11.46 -4.55 21.91
C ARG A 289 -10.39 -4.63 20.84
N THR A 290 -9.13 -4.45 21.24
CA THR A 290 -7.94 -4.70 20.43
C THR A 290 -7.24 -5.94 20.97
N PRO A 291 -7.77 -7.16 20.71
CA PRO A 291 -7.25 -8.38 21.31
C PRO A 291 -5.79 -8.65 20.95
N ASN A 292 -5.33 -8.06 19.87
CA ASN A 292 -4.00 -8.21 19.31
C ASN A 292 -3.18 -6.90 19.32
N ILE A 293 -3.31 -6.09 20.37
CA ILE A 293 -2.61 -4.78 20.47
C ILE A 293 -1.07 -4.92 20.36
N GLY A 294 -0.53 -6.10 20.71
CA GLY A 294 0.89 -6.40 20.55
C GLY A 294 1.34 -6.65 19.11
N ASP A 295 0.40 -6.96 18.22
CA ASP A 295 0.66 -7.09 16.80
C ASP A 295 0.57 -5.74 16.10
N GLY A 296 1.13 -5.69 14.89
CA GLY A 296 1.12 -4.52 14.04
C GLY A 296 2.51 -3.94 13.80
N LEU A 297 2.52 -2.77 13.21
CA LEU A 297 3.71 -2.00 12.86
C LEU A 297 3.87 -0.84 13.85
N TRP A 298 5.00 -0.83 14.55
CA TRP A 298 5.44 0.27 15.40
C TRP A 298 6.60 0.98 14.72
N GLY A 299 6.53 2.29 14.57
CA GLY A 299 7.56 3.05 13.88
C GLY A 299 7.93 4.34 14.55
N LEU A 300 9.20 4.69 14.41
CA LEU A 300 9.79 5.98 14.76
C LEU A 300 10.42 6.57 13.49
N SER A 301 9.87 7.68 13.00
CA SER A 301 10.46 8.48 11.93
C SER A 301 11.07 9.74 12.51
N VAL A 302 12.31 10.04 12.12
CA VAL A 302 13.02 11.26 12.54
C VAL A 302 13.52 11.98 11.30
N ARG A 303 13.27 13.29 11.24
CA ARG A 303 13.78 14.18 10.18
C ARG A 303 14.55 15.33 10.80
N LEU A 304 15.75 15.58 10.27
CA LEU A 304 16.69 16.62 10.65
C LEU A 304 16.89 17.56 9.46
N PRO A 305 15.97 18.48 9.16
CA PRO A 305 15.96 19.26 7.91
C PRO A 305 17.23 20.07 7.65
N THR A 306 17.97 20.40 8.70
CA THR A 306 19.20 21.20 8.63
C THR A 306 20.49 20.36 8.56
N PHE A 307 20.42 19.04 8.82
CA PHE A 307 21.58 18.14 8.84
C PHE A 307 21.65 17.27 7.58
N LYS A 308 22.11 17.83 6.49
CA LYS A 308 22.19 17.17 5.18
C LYS A 308 22.84 15.79 5.16
N PRO A 309 23.99 15.56 5.86
CA PRO A 309 24.62 14.24 5.81
C PRO A 309 23.75 13.08 6.23
N PHE A 310 22.77 13.30 7.12
CA PHE A 310 21.82 12.26 7.54
C PHE A 310 20.53 12.92 8.00
N TYR A 311 19.67 13.28 7.06
CA TYR A 311 18.54 14.16 7.32
C TYR A 311 17.21 13.42 7.61
N ALA A 312 17.15 12.11 7.41
CA ALA A 312 15.96 11.34 7.77
C ALA A 312 16.29 9.88 8.04
N PHE A 313 15.61 9.27 9.01
CA PHE A 313 15.64 7.83 9.24
C PHE A 313 14.34 7.33 9.85
N VAL A 314 14.11 6.02 9.70
CA VAL A 314 13.00 5.28 10.28
C VAL A 314 13.55 4.04 10.97
N LEU A 315 13.01 3.77 12.15
CA LEU A 315 13.14 2.50 12.86
C LEU A 315 11.76 1.90 12.98
N GLU A 316 11.59 0.63 12.60
CA GLU A 316 10.32 -0.07 12.73
C GLU A 316 10.51 -1.45 13.35
N TYR A 317 9.51 -1.82 14.14
CA TYR A 317 9.25 -3.17 14.60
C TYR A 317 7.86 -3.58 14.15
N MET A 318 7.74 -4.75 13.54
CA MET A 318 6.46 -5.35 13.19
C MET A 318 6.36 -6.74 13.80
N SER A 319 5.20 -7.06 14.35
CA SER A 319 4.81 -8.41 14.73
C SER A 319 3.42 -8.72 14.18
N THR A 320 3.25 -9.94 13.69
CA THR A 320 1.97 -10.50 13.27
C THR A 320 1.72 -11.88 13.89
N THR A 321 2.36 -12.15 15.02
CA THR A 321 2.42 -13.50 15.61
C THR A 321 1.30 -13.80 16.61
N ALA A 322 0.53 -12.79 17.03
CA ALA A 322 -0.59 -12.98 17.97
C ALA A 322 -1.95 -13.15 17.27
N GLN A 323 -2.18 -12.54 16.10
CA GLN A 323 -3.37 -12.67 15.24
C GLN A 323 -4.68 -12.96 16.00
N SER A 324 -5.43 -11.92 16.43
CA SER A 324 -6.59 -11.98 17.33
C SER A 324 -6.30 -12.29 18.80
N GLY A 325 -5.06 -12.10 19.22
CA GLY A 325 -4.60 -12.26 20.60
C GLY A 325 -3.92 -13.62 20.87
N PRO A 326 -3.41 -13.81 22.09
CA PRO A 326 -2.68 -15.02 22.44
C PRO A 326 -3.57 -16.26 22.34
N TRP A 327 -2.98 -17.36 21.89
CA TRP A 327 -3.62 -18.67 21.87
C TRP A 327 -4.05 -19.07 23.27
N HIS A 328 -5.28 -19.47 23.41
CA HIS A 328 -5.79 -20.05 24.64
C HIS A 328 -6.87 -21.08 24.32
N ASP A 329 -6.92 -22.15 25.10
CA ASP A 329 -7.95 -23.17 25.03
C ASP A 329 -8.96 -22.87 26.15
N LEU A 330 -10.25 -22.90 25.78
CA LEU A 330 -11.36 -22.84 26.73
C LEU A 330 -12.33 -23.99 26.39
N ASP A 331 -12.38 -25.00 27.22
CA ASP A 331 -13.22 -26.19 27.07
C ASP A 331 -13.02 -26.93 25.73
N GLY A 332 -11.79 -27.07 25.29
CA GLY A 332 -11.41 -27.73 24.02
C GLY A 332 -11.63 -26.88 22.76
N VAL A 333 -11.98 -25.60 22.92
CA VAL A 333 -12.07 -24.64 21.82
C VAL A 333 -10.90 -23.68 21.90
N ILE A 334 -10.11 -23.64 20.84
CA ILE A 334 -8.95 -22.74 20.73
C ILE A 334 -9.43 -21.34 20.31
N TYR A 335 -9.11 -20.36 21.13
CA TYR A 335 -9.36 -18.94 20.87
C TYR A 335 -8.05 -18.20 20.70
N GLY A 336 -8.07 -17.15 19.88
CA GLY A 336 -6.89 -16.33 19.57
C GLY A 336 -5.90 -17.02 18.64
N GLY A 337 -4.98 -16.26 18.08
CA GLY A 337 -3.94 -16.72 17.14
C GLY A 337 -4.45 -17.32 15.83
N ALA A 338 -5.75 -17.25 15.56
CA ALA A 338 -6.43 -17.98 14.50
C ALA A 338 -6.87 -17.09 13.31
N ASP A 339 -6.80 -15.77 13.42
CA ASP A 339 -7.09 -14.86 12.29
C ASP A 339 -5.90 -14.86 11.33
N GLY A 340 -6.00 -15.57 10.25
CA GLY A 340 -4.93 -15.58 9.26
C GLY A 340 -4.82 -14.24 8.53
N TYR A 341 -4.00 -13.29 9.01
CA TYR A 341 -3.85 -11.98 8.36
C TYR A 341 -3.65 -12.10 6.85
N TYR A 342 -4.45 -11.34 6.10
CA TYR A 342 -4.57 -11.31 4.64
C TYR A 342 -5.15 -12.57 4.01
N TYR A 343 -5.52 -13.57 4.79
CA TYR A 343 -6.07 -14.83 4.30
C TYR A 343 -7.59 -14.81 4.34
N ASN A 344 -8.20 -15.34 3.29
CA ASN A 344 -9.64 -15.67 3.28
C ASN A 344 -9.86 -16.96 2.50
N GLY A 345 -10.56 -17.91 3.10
CA GLY A 345 -10.80 -19.23 2.49
C GLY A 345 -11.70 -19.20 1.25
N GLN A 346 -12.49 -18.16 1.05
CA GLN A 346 -13.37 -18.01 -0.11
C GLN A 346 -12.70 -17.25 -1.27
N ILE A 347 -11.60 -16.51 -1.00
CA ILE A 347 -10.93 -15.65 -1.98
C ILE A 347 -9.51 -16.18 -2.21
N PRO A 348 -9.28 -17.02 -3.26
CA PRO A 348 -8.00 -17.70 -3.47
C PRO A 348 -6.79 -16.75 -3.59
N GLY A 349 -6.99 -15.54 -4.12
CA GLY A 349 -5.94 -14.53 -4.21
C GLY A 349 -5.59 -13.88 -2.87
N ASN A 350 -6.41 -14.09 -1.82
CA ASN A 350 -6.26 -13.46 -0.51
C ASN A 350 -6.16 -11.90 -0.62
N TRP A 351 -5.50 -11.22 0.34
CA TRP A 351 -5.28 -9.77 0.23
C TRP A 351 -4.07 -9.46 -0.66
N SER A 352 -4.16 -9.87 -1.93
CA SER A 352 -3.16 -9.61 -2.96
C SER A 352 -3.80 -9.14 -4.27
N TYR A 353 -2.98 -8.53 -5.11
CA TYR A 353 -3.39 -8.10 -6.44
C TYR A 353 -2.27 -8.38 -7.43
N ARG A 354 -2.57 -9.13 -8.48
CA ARG A 354 -1.61 -9.63 -9.48
C ARG A 354 -0.42 -10.37 -8.85
N GLY A 355 -0.71 -11.13 -7.80
CA GLY A 355 0.27 -11.92 -7.08
C GLY A 355 1.17 -11.13 -6.13
N MET A 356 0.91 -9.84 -5.91
CA MET A 356 1.61 -9.00 -4.93
C MET A 356 0.69 -8.69 -3.77
N THR A 357 1.16 -8.92 -2.54
CA THR A 357 0.46 -8.49 -1.31
C THR A 357 0.16 -7.00 -1.37
N ILE A 358 -1.09 -6.62 -1.08
CA ILE A 358 -1.53 -5.21 -1.07
C ILE A 358 -1.06 -4.51 0.21
N GLY A 359 -1.08 -5.23 1.33
CA GLY A 359 -0.56 -4.77 2.60
C GLY A 359 0.96 -4.86 2.70
N ASN A 360 1.47 -5.05 3.91
CA ASN A 360 2.90 -5.07 4.19
C ASN A 360 3.61 -6.22 3.42
N PRO A 361 4.68 -5.94 2.64
CA PRO A 361 5.33 -6.94 1.78
C PRO A 361 6.05 -8.07 2.54
N TRP A 362 6.31 -7.90 3.82
CA TRP A 362 6.94 -8.92 4.65
C TRP A 362 5.99 -10.07 4.99
N LEU A 363 4.66 -9.88 4.86
CA LEU A 363 3.70 -10.96 4.73
C LEU A 363 3.73 -11.39 3.26
N SER A 364 4.37 -12.51 2.97
CA SER A 364 4.90 -12.85 1.63
C SER A 364 3.89 -12.72 0.50
N SER A 365 4.32 -12.09 -0.56
CA SER A 365 3.55 -12.05 -1.81
C SER A 365 3.48 -13.43 -2.48
N PRO A 366 2.32 -13.84 -3.04
CA PRO A 366 2.17 -15.10 -3.78
C PRO A 366 3.19 -15.33 -4.90
N LYS A 367 3.71 -14.27 -5.52
CA LYS A 367 4.78 -14.37 -6.52
C LYS A 367 6.06 -15.07 -6.05
N TYR A 368 6.29 -15.17 -4.74
CA TYR A 368 7.43 -15.91 -4.17
C TYR A 368 7.12 -17.40 -3.94
N ASN A 369 5.89 -17.85 -4.16
CA ASN A 369 5.51 -19.25 -3.98
C ASN A 369 6.08 -20.10 -5.10
N LEU A 370 6.96 -21.05 -4.76
CA LEU A 370 7.64 -21.93 -5.72
C LEU A 370 6.69 -22.89 -6.42
N ASP A 371 5.59 -23.24 -5.79
CA ASP A 371 4.52 -24.12 -6.31
C ASP A 371 3.53 -23.39 -7.23
N GLY A 372 3.69 -22.06 -7.39
CA GLY A 372 2.80 -21.22 -8.19
C GLY A 372 1.43 -20.96 -7.55
N SER A 373 1.25 -21.32 -6.29
CA SER A 373 0.00 -21.05 -5.58
C SER A 373 -0.26 -19.55 -5.43
N SER A 374 -1.52 -19.15 -5.50
CA SER A 374 -1.95 -17.75 -5.37
C SER A 374 -2.17 -17.29 -3.92
N SER A 375 -1.99 -18.19 -2.96
CA SER A 375 -2.25 -17.91 -1.55
C SER A 375 -1.05 -17.27 -0.85
N ILE A 376 -1.32 -16.54 0.22
CA ILE A 376 -0.30 -16.04 1.14
C ILE A 376 0.16 -17.21 2.01
N THR A 377 1.46 -17.51 2.02
CA THR A 377 2.04 -18.69 2.69
C THR A 377 2.90 -18.33 3.91
N ASN A 378 3.08 -17.03 4.19
CA ASN A 378 3.83 -16.54 5.35
C ASN A 378 3.17 -15.25 5.85
N ASN A 379 2.36 -15.35 6.90
CA ASN A 379 1.69 -14.23 7.55
C ASN A 379 2.02 -14.08 9.03
N LEU A 380 2.86 -14.97 9.58
CA LEU A 380 3.40 -14.90 10.93
C LEU A 380 4.84 -14.42 10.88
N VAL A 381 5.07 -13.15 11.17
CA VAL A 381 6.36 -12.48 10.98
C VAL A 381 6.71 -11.61 12.18
N LYS A 382 8.00 -11.59 12.56
CA LYS A 382 8.61 -10.50 13.32
C LYS A 382 9.63 -9.80 12.43
N LEU A 383 9.59 -8.48 12.38
CA LEU A 383 10.46 -7.66 11.55
C LEU A 383 11.13 -6.58 12.40
N TYR A 384 12.44 -6.43 12.21
CA TYR A 384 13.24 -5.31 12.66
C TYR A 384 13.77 -4.59 11.44
N TYR A 385 13.45 -3.31 11.31
CA TYR A 385 13.70 -2.58 10.09
C TYR A 385 14.31 -1.21 10.38
N PHE A 386 15.30 -0.86 9.60
CA PHE A 386 15.92 0.46 9.56
C PHE A 386 15.99 0.96 8.13
N SER A 387 15.64 2.20 7.91
CA SER A 387 15.95 2.91 6.66
C SER A 387 16.36 4.34 6.96
N GLY A 388 17.44 4.80 6.35
CA GLY A 388 17.93 6.17 6.54
C GLY A 388 18.46 6.74 5.25
N LYS A 389 18.36 8.06 5.10
CA LYS A 389 18.82 8.77 3.91
C LYS A 389 19.55 10.07 4.26
N GLY A 390 20.43 10.46 3.35
CA GLY A 390 21.25 11.66 3.48
C GLY A 390 21.76 12.16 2.13
N GLU A 391 22.47 13.27 2.20
CA GLU A 391 23.18 13.86 1.07
C GLU A 391 24.62 14.16 1.48
N PHE A 392 25.57 13.63 0.71
CA PHE A 392 26.98 13.96 0.86
C PHE A 392 27.52 14.56 -0.45
N LYS A 393 27.94 15.81 -0.42
CA LYS A 393 28.25 16.62 -1.60
C LYS A 393 27.01 16.68 -2.53
N SER A 394 27.05 16.09 -3.70
CA SER A 394 25.93 16.04 -4.64
C SER A 394 25.33 14.63 -4.78
N ILE A 395 25.72 13.72 -3.89
CA ILE A 395 25.27 12.34 -3.91
C ILE A 395 24.21 12.16 -2.83
N ASN A 396 22.98 11.86 -3.23
CA ASN A 396 21.96 11.38 -2.32
C ASN A 396 22.19 9.91 -2.08
N TYR A 397 21.96 9.46 -0.86
CA TYR A 397 22.04 8.04 -0.51
C TYR A 397 20.89 7.61 0.40
N LYS A 398 20.56 6.34 0.32
CA LYS A 398 19.58 5.65 1.18
C LYS A 398 20.12 4.28 1.55
N LEU A 399 20.20 4.00 2.84
CA LEU A 399 20.55 2.69 3.39
C LEU A 399 19.30 2.07 4.00
N THR A 400 19.01 0.83 3.65
CA THR A 400 17.92 0.03 4.24
C THR A 400 18.48 -1.29 4.74
N LEU A 401 18.15 -1.66 5.97
CA LEU A 401 18.53 -2.89 6.63
C LEU A 401 17.29 -3.52 7.26
N ALA A 402 17.11 -4.81 7.09
CA ALA A 402 15.99 -5.54 7.65
C ALA A 402 16.42 -6.92 8.13
N TYR A 403 15.89 -7.33 9.28
CA TYR A 403 15.95 -8.69 9.77
C TYR A 403 14.54 -9.19 10.05
N SER A 404 14.16 -10.33 9.50
CA SER A 404 12.86 -10.94 9.75
C SER A 404 12.97 -12.38 10.23
N GLU A 405 12.06 -12.74 11.11
CA GLU A 405 11.74 -14.08 11.57
C GLU A 405 10.39 -14.47 11.01
N ASN A 406 10.35 -15.55 10.23
CA ASN A 406 9.22 -15.98 9.44
C ASN A 406 8.74 -17.35 9.92
N PHE A 407 7.61 -17.38 10.61
CA PHE A 407 7.07 -18.57 11.29
C PHE A 407 6.09 -19.36 10.41
N GLY A 408 5.89 -18.92 9.17
CA GLY A 408 4.99 -19.55 8.21
C GLY A 408 3.59 -18.96 8.26
N PHE A 409 2.59 -19.83 8.15
CA PHE A 409 1.20 -19.46 7.94
C PHE A 409 0.31 -19.93 9.08
N ALA A 410 -0.53 -19.02 9.59
CA ALA A 410 -1.67 -19.36 10.42
C ALA A 410 -2.93 -19.35 9.56
N SER A 411 -3.71 -20.41 9.64
CA SER A 411 -5.02 -20.54 9.01
C SER A 411 -6.10 -20.78 10.05
N PRO A 412 -7.22 -20.08 9.99
CA PRO A 412 -8.36 -20.35 10.86
C PRO A 412 -8.79 -21.82 10.81
N GLY A 413 -8.99 -22.42 11.96
CA GLY A 413 -9.55 -23.77 12.09
C GLY A 413 -8.62 -24.94 11.76
N THR A 414 -7.36 -24.72 11.39
CA THR A 414 -6.44 -25.84 11.08
C THR A 414 -5.74 -26.39 12.31
N GLY A 415 -5.83 -25.74 13.48
CA GLY A 415 -5.15 -26.16 14.70
C GLY A 415 -3.63 -26.24 14.58
N SER A 416 -3.06 -25.77 13.47
CA SER A 416 -1.64 -25.78 13.26
C SER A 416 -1.00 -24.72 14.14
N ASN A 417 -0.40 -25.15 15.25
CA ASN A 417 0.49 -24.32 16.04
C ASN A 417 1.62 -23.84 15.12
N PRO A 418 1.85 -22.53 14.96
CA PRO A 418 3.04 -22.07 14.29
C PRO A 418 4.25 -22.64 15.00
N SER A 419 5.13 -23.29 14.28
CA SER A 419 6.37 -23.83 14.87
C SER A 419 7.30 -22.67 15.17
N TYR A 420 7.21 -22.14 16.38
CA TYR A 420 8.15 -21.12 16.87
C TYR A 420 9.58 -21.67 17.00
N GLU A 421 9.79 -22.98 16.91
CA GLU A 421 11.08 -23.64 17.00
C GLU A 421 11.84 -23.67 15.66
N ASN A 422 11.12 -23.71 14.53
CA ASN A 422 11.71 -23.90 13.18
C ASN A 422 11.38 -22.74 12.25
N PHE A 423 11.58 -21.50 12.66
CA PHE A 423 11.32 -20.35 11.82
C PHE A 423 12.47 -20.02 10.85
N LYS A 424 12.10 -19.41 9.71
CA LYS A 424 13.07 -18.98 8.70
C LYS A 424 13.57 -17.58 9.03
N LYS A 425 14.89 -17.44 9.21
CA LYS A 425 15.55 -16.14 9.38
C LYS A 425 15.91 -15.55 8.03
N GLN A 426 15.78 -14.24 7.91
CA GLN A 426 16.13 -13.51 6.68
C GLN A 426 16.74 -12.16 7.03
N VAL A 427 17.86 -11.85 6.42
CA VAL A 427 18.47 -10.51 6.40
C VAL A 427 18.36 -9.97 4.99
N SER A 428 17.86 -8.75 4.85
CA SER A 428 17.82 -8.02 3.57
C SER A 428 18.45 -6.65 3.74
N TYR A 429 19.28 -6.23 2.79
CA TYR A 429 19.98 -4.97 2.84
C TYR A 429 20.05 -4.30 1.45
N GLN A 430 20.05 -2.97 1.44
CA GLN A 430 20.18 -2.18 0.22
C GLN A 430 20.83 -0.83 0.51
N LEU A 431 21.86 -0.50 -0.25
CA LEU A 431 22.44 0.83 -0.33
C LEU A 431 22.18 1.40 -1.72
N GLU A 432 21.44 2.48 -1.78
CA GLU A 432 21.15 3.22 -3.00
C GLU A 432 21.90 4.55 -3.00
N THR A 433 22.42 4.93 -4.13
CA THR A 433 23.00 6.26 -4.35
C THR A 433 22.47 6.86 -5.63
N SER A 434 22.35 8.18 -5.67
CA SER A 434 21.97 8.88 -6.90
C SER A 434 22.58 10.27 -6.97
N THR A 435 22.87 10.71 -8.20
CA THR A 435 23.46 12.02 -8.45
C THR A 435 23.00 12.58 -9.80
N PRO A 436 22.80 13.92 -9.92
CA PRO A 436 22.51 14.53 -11.20
C PRO A 436 23.74 14.47 -12.12
N LEU A 437 23.53 14.22 -13.41
CA LEU A 437 24.58 14.28 -14.42
C LEU A 437 24.82 15.74 -14.83
N ARG A 438 26.02 16.28 -14.57
CA ARG A 438 26.35 17.70 -14.85
C ARG A 438 26.33 18.05 -16.32
N PHE A 439 26.63 17.10 -17.21
CA PHE A 439 26.68 17.30 -18.66
C PHE A 439 25.36 17.04 -19.38
N LEU A 440 24.37 16.40 -18.71
CA LEU A 440 23.02 16.17 -19.22
C LEU A 440 22.01 16.80 -18.26
N LYS A 441 21.46 17.95 -18.66
CA LYS A 441 20.43 18.63 -17.86
C LYS A 441 19.25 17.68 -17.61
N ASN A 442 18.64 17.82 -16.43
CA ASN A 442 17.45 17.05 -16.03
C ASN A 442 17.64 15.53 -15.97
N THR A 443 18.88 15.07 -15.99
CA THR A 443 19.23 13.64 -15.96
C THR A 443 19.88 13.29 -14.63
N GLN A 444 19.44 12.18 -14.05
CA GLN A 444 19.99 11.60 -12.82
C GLN A 444 20.41 10.15 -13.09
N VAL A 445 21.54 9.76 -12.53
CA VAL A 445 21.96 8.36 -12.48
C VAL A 445 21.88 7.84 -11.07
N SER A 446 21.62 6.54 -10.95
CA SER A 446 21.57 5.84 -9.67
C SER A 446 22.35 4.53 -9.73
N LEU A 447 22.92 4.19 -8.59
CA LEU A 447 23.61 2.92 -8.35
C LEU A 447 23.09 2.37 -7.04
N ALA A 448 22.72 1.06 -7.01
CA ALA A 448 22.41 0.39 -5.77
C ALA A 448 23.09 -0.98 -5.69
N ILE A 449 23.45 -1.37 -4.46
CA ILE A 449 23.82 -2.73 -4.10
C ILE A 449 22.72 -3.24 -3.18
N SER A 450 22.14 -4.37 -3.52
CA SER A 450 21.06 -4.99 -2.76
C SER A 450 21.36 -6.46 -2.56
N GLY A 451 21.00 -7.00 -1.41
CA GLY A 451 21.21 -8.43 -1.16
C GLY A 451 20.31 -8.99 -0.07
N ASP A 452 20.19 -10.31 -0.11
CA ASP A 452 19.47 -11.14 0.84
C ASP A 452 20.36 -12.27 1.34
N LYS A 453 20.20 -12.63 2.61
CA LYS A 453 20.82 -13.80 3.21
C LYS A 453 19.84 -14.48 4.15
N GLY A 454 19.45 -15.72 3.84
CA GLY A 454 18.53 -16.47 4.70
C GLY A 454 17.71 -17.51 3.96
N ALA A 455 16.71 -18.05 4.67
CA ALA A 455 15.92 -19.18 4.20
C ALA A 455 14.56 -18.79 3.59
N MET A 456 14.17 -17.48 3.66
CA MET A 456 12.87 -17.03 3.15
C MET A 456 12.95 -16.71 1.65
N TYR A 457 13.91 -15.87 1.25
CA TYR A 457 14.08 -15.40 -0.13
C TYR A 457 15.39 -15.92 -0.77
N SER A 458 16.07 -16.92 -0.14
CA SER A 458 17.37 -17.42 -0.54
C SER A 458 18.50 -16.38 -0.37
N ASN A 459 19.68 -16.71 -0.88
CA ASN A 459 20.83 -15.81 -0.89
C ASN A 459 20.92 -15.15 -2.26
N ASN A 460 20.65 -13.84 -2.30
CA ASN A 460 20.66 -13.05 -3.53
C ASN A 460 21.62 -11.88 -3.37
N LEU A 461 22.25 -11.46 -4.45
CA LEU A 461 23.06 -10.23 -4.50
C LEU A 461 22.87 -9.60 -5.88
N ALA A 462 22.67 -8.29 -5.93
CA ALA A 462 22.56 -7.56 -7.19
C ALA A 462 23.24 -6.20 -7.13
N LEU A 463 23.80 -5.83 -8.29
CA LEU A 463 24.18 -4.48 -8.65
C LEU A 463 23.07 -3.91 -9.55
N ILE A 464 22.61 -2.71 -9.23
CA ILE A 464 21.48 -2.08 -9.88
C ILE A 464 21.92 -0.72 -10.41
N LEU A 465 21.77 -0.51 -11.72
CA LEU A 465 22.08 0.75 -12.39
C LEU A 465 20.78 1.38 -12.90
N GLY A 466 20.61 2.66 -12.69
CA GLY A 466 19.46 3.42 -13.17
C GLY A 466 19.84 4.73 -13.83
N ILE A 467 19.03 5.15 -14.78
CA ILE A 467 19.06 6.47 -15.38
C ILE A 467 17.63 7.00 -15.48
N SER A 468 17.47 8.28 -15.16
CA SER A 468 16.18 8.97 -15.19
C SER A 468 16.34 10.33 -15.85
N TYR A 469 15.52 10.62 -16.82
CA TYR A 469 15.35 11.95 -17.41
C TYR A 469 13.98 12.51 -17.03
N LYS A 470 13.92 13.78 -16.60
CA LYS A 470 12.67 14.47 -16.26
C LYS A 470 12.56 15.76 -17.04
N GLY A 471 11.40 16.02 -17.62
CA GLY A 471 11.13 17.25 -18.35
C GLY A 471 9.78 17.84 -17.94
N LEU A 472 9.54 19.06 -18.43
CA LEU A 472 8.30 19.79 -18.22
C LEU A 472 7.77 20.24 -19.57
N PHE A 473 6.46 20.07 -19.78
CA PHE A 473 5.70 20.76 -20.83
C PHE A 473 4.94 21.89 -20.15
N GLY A 474 5.05 23.08 -20.66
CA GLY A 474 4.35 24.26 -20.14
C GLY A 474 5.20 25.51 -20.35
N TYR A 475 4.52 26.60 -20.55
CA TYR A 475 5.10 27.92 -20.83
C TYR A 475 5.17 28.75 -19.55
#